data_869afaa4ff38126f0f34c4d70634ad69
#
_entry.id   869afaa4ff38126f0f34c4d70634ad69
#
_cell.length_a   1.000
_cell.length_b   1.000
_cell.length_c   1.000
_cell.angle_alpha   90.00
_cell.angle_beta   90.00
_cell.angle_gamma   90.00
#
_symmetry.space_group_name_H-M   'P 1'
#
loop_
_entity.id
_entity.type
_entity.pdbx_description
1 polymer ?
#
loop_
_entity_poly.entity_id
_entity_poly.type
_entity_poly.pdbx_seq_one_letter_code
_entity_poly.pdbx_strand_id
1 'polypeptide(L)'
;EAAVAKIFCSEHTIRFIRDAQTIFGGMGYETADSKHARGEAAFGIEQLVRDAEMYRIGEGATDILRPFVVREGLSPHLDRAKRFYADGLSILEQARQAMTLMRFYLPWYLRQWRKRPLPDRREITHPQVRPAALYVERTSRRLARAIFYALLRFQASFKDEQRLQNKIESV
;
A
#
# COMPACT_ATOMS: atom_id res chain seq x y z
N GLU A 1 -5.68 -5.50 -6.07
CA GLU A 1 -5.23 -4.49 -7.04
C GLU A 1 -6.16 -3.27 -7.04
N ALA A 2 -7.49 -3.42 -7.19
CA ALA A 2 -8.45 -2.31 -7.23
C ALA A 2 -8.38 -1.40 -5.99
N ALA A 3 -8.26 -1.95 -4.78
CA ALA A 3 -8.14 -1.19 -3.55
C ALA A 3 -6.87 -0.32 -3.52
N VAL A 4 -5.75 -0.85 -3.99
CA VAL A 4 -4.48 -0.10 -4.11
C VAL A 4 -4.63 1.04 -5.10
N ALA A 5 -5.20 0.78 -6.27
CA ALA A 5 -5.46 1.80 -7.28
C ALA A 5 -6.39 2.91 -6.74
N LYS A 6 -7.45 2.54 -6.02
CA LYS A 6 -8.38 3.49 -5.41
C LYS A 6 -7.69 4.40 -4.39
N ILE A 7 -6.90 3.85 -3.47
CA ILE A 7 -6.14 4.60 -2.48
C ILE A 7 -5.19 5.57 -3.19
N PHE A 8 -4.38 5.05 -4.11
CA PHE A 8 -3.40 5.85 -4.86
C PHE A 8 -4.06 7.01 -5.61
N CYS A 9 -5.08 6.72 -6.43
CA CYS A 9 -5.76 7.74 -7.23
C CYS A 9 -6.43 8.80 -6.36
N SER A 10 -7.18 8.41 -5.32
CA SER A 10 -7.88 9.36 -4.46
C SER A 10 -6.92 10.29 -3.72
N GLU A 11 -5.85 9.77 -3.14
CA GLU A 11 -4.88 10.58 -2.40
C GLU A 11 -4.07 11.53 -3.30
N HIS A 12 -3.68 11.07 -4.49
CA HIS A 12 -2.97 11.93 -5.44
C HIS A 12 -3.88 13.00 -6.05
N THR A 13 -5.14 12.69 -6.33
CA THR A 13 -6.12 13.67 -6.80
C THR A 13 -6.31 14.79 -5.79
N ILE A 14 -6.51 14.47 -4.52
CA ILE A 14 -6.66 15.46 -3.46
C ILE A 14 -5.40 16.33 -3.33
N ARG A 15 -4.23 15.72 -3.32
CA ARG A 15 -2.96 16.47 -3.27
C ARG A 15 -2.83 17.43 -4.45
N PHE A 16 -3.09 16.95 -5.65
CA PHE A 16 -3.01 17.75 -6.87
C PHE A 16 -3.98 18.95 -6.83
N ILE A 17 -5.22 18.74 -6.39
CA ILE A 17 -6.22 19.82 -6.29
C ILE A 17 -5.84 20.83 -5.20
N ARG A 18 -5.28 20.37 -4.08
CA ARG A 18 -4.79 21.28 -3.01
C ARG A 18 -3.57 22.10 -3.46
N ASP A 19 -2.68 21.51 -4.24
CA ASP A 19 -1.57 22.24 -4.84
C ASP A 19 -2.10 23.32 -5.81
N ALA A 20 -3.10 23.00 -6.64
CA ALA A 20 -3.77 23.96 -7.49
C ALA A 20 -4.44 25.08 -6.66
N GLN A 21 -5.16 24.73 -5.58
CA GLN A 21 -5.76 25.72 -4.67
C GLN A 21 -4.70 26.67 -4.09
N THR A 22 -3.54 26.14 -3.71
CA THR A 22 -2.43 26.95 -3.19
C THR A 22 -1.88 27.91 -4.25
N ILE A 23 -1.77 27.47 -5.50
CA ILE A 23 -1.33 28.32 -6.62
C ILE A 23 -2.33 29.47 -6.85
N PHE A 24 -3.64 29.19 -6.78
CA PHE A 24 -4.67 30.21 -6.90
C PHE A 24 -4.79 31.11 -5.67
N GLY A 25 -4.17 30.76 -4.55
CA GLY A 25 -4.20 31.53 -3.30
C GLY A 25 -5.63 31.74 -2.79
N GLY A 26 -5.93 32.96 -2.31
CA GLY A 26 -7.28 33.32 -1.83
C GLY A 26 -8.39 33.10 -2.85
N MET A 27 -8.10 33.28 -4.12
CA MET A 27 -9.08 33.04 -5.20
C MET A 27 -9.44 31.53 -5.34
N GLY A 28 -8.56 30.62 -4.98
CA GLY A 28 -8.83 29.18 -4.97
C GLY A 28 -9.62 28.71 -3.75
N TYR A 29 -9.64 29.48 -2.68
CA TYR A 29 -10.40 29.20 -1.46
C TYR A 29 -11.82 29.72 -1.53
N GLU A 30 -12.06 30.81 -2.26
CA GLU A 30 -13.33 31.53 -2.33
C GLU A 30 -14.38 30.75 -3.14
N THR A 31 -15.60 30.69 -2.64
CA THR A 31 -16.72 30.02 -3.30
C THR A 31 -17.12 30.70 -4.61
N ALA A 32 -17.69 29.91 -5.52
CA ALA A 32 -18.21 30.43 -6.78
C ALA A 32 -19.28 31.52 -6.57
N ASP A 33 -20.18 31.32 -5.60
CA ASP A 33 -21.27 32.29 -5.29
C ASP A 33 -20.71 33.62 -4.81
N SER A 34 -19.68 33.62 -3.96
CA SER A 34 -19.04 34.85 -3.48
C SER A 34 -18.42 35.65 -4.63
N LYS A 35 -17.79 34.97 -5.60
CA LYS A 35 -17.24 35.64 -6.78
C LYS A 35 -18.31 36.20 -7.71
N HIS A 36 -19.33 35.40 -7.99
CA HIS A 36 -20.45 35.85 -8.82
C HIS A 36 -21.16 37.07 -8.23
N ALA A 37 -21.31 37.15 -6.88
CA ALA A 37 -21.90 38.29 -6.21
C ALA A 37 -21.12 39.61 -6.44
N ARG A 38 -19.82 39.50 -6.77
CA ARG A 38 -18.96 40.64 -7.13
C ARG A 38 -18.78 40.83 -8.63
N GLY A 39 -19.45 40.01 -9.45
CA GLY A 39 -19.29 40.05 -10.92
C GLY A 39 -17.97 39.42 -11.43
N GLU A 40 -17.31 38.62 -10.61
CA GLU A 40 -16.06 37.97 -10.98
C GLU A 40 -16.28 36.53 -11.52
N ALA A 41 -15.34 36.07 -12.37
CA ALA A 41 -15.36 34.68 -12.86
C ALA A 41 -14.97 33.69 -11.74
N ALA A 42 -15.77 32.64 -11.59
CA ALA A 42 -15.48 31.55 -10.67
C ALA A 42 -14.65 30.44 -11.33
N PHE A 43 -13.65 29.96 -10.63
CA PHE A 43 -12.77 28.85 -11.13
C PHE A 43 -13.14 27.49 -10.57
N GLY A 44 -14.07 27.41 -9.59
CA GLY A 44 -14.56 26.15 -9.02
C GLY A 44 -13.54 25.31 -8.26
N ILE A 45 -12.34 25.81 -7.96
CA ILE A 45 -11.28 25.07 -7.27
C ILE A 45 -11.71 24.64 -5.87
N GLU A 46 -12.38 25.52 -5.13
CA GLU A 46 -12.92 25.23 -3.80
C GLU A 46 -13.91 24.06 -3.85
N GLN A 47 -14.80 24.05 -4.84
CA GLN A 47 -15.74 22.95 -5.05
C GLN A 47 -15.00 21.64 -5.36
N LEU A 48 -13.98 21.67 -6.22
CA LEU A 48 -13.18 20.49 -6.53
C LEU A 48 -12.48 19.91 -5.31
N VAL A 49 -12.03 20.73 -4.34
CA VAL A 49 -11.45 20.23 -3.08
C VAL A 49 -12.50 19.46 -2.29
N ARG A 50 -13.71 19.97 -2.15
CA ARG A 50 -14.80 19.28 -1.45
C ARG A 50 -15.19 17.97 -2.15
N ASP A 51 -15.32 18.00 -3.47
CA ASP A 51 -15.70 16.84 -4.26
C ASP A 51 -14.60 15.75 -4.18
N ALA A 52 -13.34 16.15 -4.19
CA ALA A 52 -12.22 15.23 -4.09
C ALA A 52 -12.16 14.49 -2.73
N GLU A 53 -12.53 15.15 -1.63
CA GLU A 53 -12.58 14.49 -0.31
C GLU A 53 -13.62 13.35 -0.27
N MET A 54 -14.67 13.40 -1.07
CA MET A 54 -15.63 12.30 -1.21
C MET A 54 -14.97 11.01 -1.69
N TYR A 55 -13.95 11.09 -2.54
CA TYR A 55 -13.25 9.89 -3.03
C TYR A 55 -12.44 9.17 -1.95
N ARG A 56 -12.12 9.82 -0.84
CA ARG A 56 -11.49 9.14 0.31
C ARG A 56 -12.48 8.33 1.12
N ILE A 57 -13.73 8.74 1.13
CA ILE A 57 -14.80 8.16 1.98
C ILE A 57 -15.62 7.15 1.17
N GLY A 58 -15.98 7.51 -0.07
CA GLY A 58 -16.86 6.72 -0.94
C GLY A 58 -16.20 5.41 -1.39
N GLU A 59 -17.03 4.38 -1.60
CA GLU A 59 -16.64 3.06 -2.10
C GLU A 59 -15.53 2.36 -1.30
N GLY A 60 -15.58 2.52 0.01
CA GLY A 60 -14.58 2.02 0.94
C GLY A 60 -13.61 3.12 1.38
N ALA A 61 -13.77 3.56 2.64
CA ALA A 61 -12.88 4.57 3.19
C ALA A 61 -11.42 4.13 3.12
N THR A 62 -10.54 5.05 2.80
CA THR A 62 -9.10 4.79 2.66
C THR A 62 -8.53 4.07 3.89
N ASP A 63 -8.94 4.50 5.09
CA ASP A 63 -8.47 3.89 6.35
C ASP A 63 -8.95 2.43 6.56
N ILE A 64 -10.05 2.03 5.91
CA ILE A 64 -10.54 0.64 5.89
C ILE A 64 -9.84 -0.17 4.82
N LEU A 65 -9.57 0.44 3.67
CA LEU A 65 -8.91 -0.26 2.55
C LEU A 65 -7.42 -0.55 2.84
N ARG A 66 -6.74 0.30 3.59
CA ARG A 66 -5.32 0.08 3.96
C ARG A 66 -5.08 -1.24 4.70
N PRO A 67 -5.72 -1.53 5.85
CA PRO A 67 -5.57 -2.82 6.50
C PRO A 67 -6.09 -3.98 5.66
N PHE A 68 -7.10 -3.77 4.82
CA PHE A 68 -7.58 -4.78 3.88
C PHE A 68 -6.49 -5.19 2.89
N VAL A 69 -5.80 -4.23 2.26
CA VAL A 69 -4.70 -4.50 1.32
C VAL A 69 -3.58 -5.29 1.99
N VAL A 70 -3.20 -4.90 3.21
CA VAL A 70 -2.17 -5.61 3.98
C VAL A 70 -2.60 -7.03 4.29
N ARG A 71 -3.83 -7.22 4.76
CA ARG A 71 -4.40 -8.54 5.07
C ARG A 71 -4.41 -9.45 3.85
N GLU A 72 -4.88 -8.96 2.71
CA GLU A 72 -4.92 -9.74 1.46
C GLU A 72 -3.51 -10.09 0.97
N GLY A 73 -2.57 -9.14 1.06
CA GLY A 73 -1.17 -9.39 0.71
C GLY A 73 -0.49 -10.43 1.61
N LEU A 74 -0.92 -10.52 2.86
CA LEU A 74 -0.37 -11.48 3.85
C LEU A 74 -1.12 -12.82 3.86
N SER A 75 -2.34 -12.89 3.31
CA SER A 75 -3.18 -14.09 3.34
C SER A 75 -2.44 -15.38 2.93
N PRO A 76 -1.66 -15.43 1.83
CA PRO A 76 -0.93 -16.63 1.44
C PRO A 76 0.12 -17.10 2.47
N HIS A 77 0.69 -16.17 3.22
CA HIS A 77 1.66 -16.47 4.28
C HIS A 77 0.97 -16.96 5.56
N LEU A 78 -0.12 -16.29 5.94
CA LEU A 78 -0.92 -16.65 7.10
C LEU A 78 -1.56 -18.03 6.95
N ASP A 79 -2.06 -18.37 5.78
CA ASP A 79 -2.68 -19.68 5.53
C ASP A 79 -1.68 -20.83 5.61
N ARG A 80 -0.42 -20.60 5.24
CA ARG A 80 0.65 -21.56 5.46
C ARG A 80 1.00 -21.70 6.94
N ALA A 81 1.05 -20.58 7.66
CA ALA A 81 1.36 -20.57 9.09
C ALA A 81 0.25 -21.20 9.95
N LYS A 82 -1.03 -21.01 9.61
CA LYS A 82 -2.17 -21.61 10.32
C LYS A 82 -2.05 -23.12 10.46
N ARG A 83 -1.56 -23.83 9.43
CA ARG A 83 -1.38 -25.27 9.47
C ARG A 83 -0.33 -25.71 10.49
N PHE A 84 0.66 -24.87 10.75
CA PHE A 84 1.69 -25.15 11.75
C PHE A 84 1.19 -24.94 13.18
N TYR A 85 0.27 -23.98 13.38
CA TYR A 85 -0.31 -23.65 14.68
C TYR A 85 -1.64 -24.37 14.96
N ALA A 86 -2.03 -25.37 14.14
CA ALA A 86 -3.24 -26.14 14.38
C ALA A 86 -3.07 -26.96 15.67
N ASP A 87 -4.07 -26.88 16.55
CA ASP A 87 -4.10 -27.63 17.81
C ASP A 87 -4.20 -29.15 17.56
N GLY A 88 -3.52 -29.93 18.40
CA GLY A 88 -3.60 -31.38 18.37
C GLY A 88 -2.64 -32.10 17.43
N LEU A 89 -1.66 -31.38 16.82
CA LEU A 89 -0.64 -32.01 16.00
C LEU A 89 0.36 -32.81 16.85
N SER A 90 0.65 -34.04 16.41
CA SER A 90 1.74 -34.83 16.98
C SER A 90 3.10 -34.18 16.71
N ILE A 91 4.12 -34.50 17.52
CA ILE A 91 5.49 -33.99 17.37
C ILE A 91 6.04 -34.26 15.95
N LEU A 92 5.71 -35.40 15.38
CA LEU A 92 6.14 -35.78 14.04
C LEU A 92 5.47 -34.92 12.95
N GLU A 93 4.19 -34.62 13.13
CA GLU A 93 3.44 -33.74 12.21
C GLU A 93 3.93 -32.30 12.31
N GLN A 94 4.22 -31.80 13.51
CA GLN A 94 4.84 -30.49 13.71
C GLN A 94 6.19 -30.39 13.01
N ALA A 95 7.06 -31.39 13.16
CA ALA A 95 8.34 -31.44 12.48
C ALA A 95 8.19 -31.45 10.94
N ARG A 96 7.22 -32.19 10.42
CA ARG A 96 6.90 -32.25 8.98
C ARG A 96 6.40 -30.91 8.44
N GLN A 97 5.54 -30.24 9.20
CA GLN A 97 5.06 -28.89 8.87
C GLN A 97 6.18 -27.86 8.92
N ALA A 98 7.04 -27.90 9.95
CA ALA A 98 8.21 -27.03 10.06
C ALA A 98 9.16 -27.20 8.86
N MET A 99 9.40 -28.44 8.45
CA MET A 99 10.22 -28.73 7.26
C MET A 99 9.60 -28.16 5.99
N THR A 100 8.28 -28.24 5.84
CA THR A 100 7.54 -27.70 4.70
C THR A 100 7.64 -26.17 4.67
N LEU A 101 7.48 -25.49 5.81
CA LEU A 101 7.66 -24.05 5.93
C LEU A 101 9.11 -23.64 5.63
N MET A 102 10.07 -24.34 6.17
CA MET A 102 11.50 -24.05 5.93
C MET A 102 11.86 -24.21 4.44
N ARG A 103 11.34 -25.25 3.79
CA ARG A 103 11.55 -25.51 2.36
C ARG A 103 10.99 -24.38 1.46
N PHE A 104 9.93 -23.71 1.90
CA PHE A 104 9.36 -22.56 1.22
C PHE A 104 10.07 -21.26 1.58
N TYR A 105 10.24 -20.98 2.88
CA TYR A 105 10.73 -19.69 3.33
C TYR A 105 12.24 -19.50 3.18
N LEU A 106 13.05 -20.55 3.28
CA LEU A 106 14.50 -20.42 3.16
C LEU A 106 14.92 -19.94 1.75
N PRO A 107 14.47 -20.55 0.64
CA PRO A 107 14.78 -20.05 -0.69
C PRO A 107 14.15 -18.67 -0.95
N TRP A 108 12.93 -18.43 -0.44
CA TRP A 108 12.25 -17.15 -0.56
C TRP A 108 13.05 -16.05 0.13
N TYR A 109 13.49 -16.26 1.38
CA TYR A 109 14.29 -15.32 2.15
C TYR A 109 15.63 -15.01 1.48
N LEU A 110 16.34 -16.03 1.03
CA LEU A 110 17.60 -15.85 0.32
C LEU A 110 17.44 -15.06 -0.97
N ARG A 111 16.31 -15.21 -1.66
CA ARG A 111 15.99 -14.39 -2.84
C ARG A 111 15.86 -12.88 -2.52
N GLN A 112 15.40 -12.52 -1.32
CA GLN A 112 15.27 -11.12 -0.94
C GLN A 112 16.63 -10.40 -0.77
N TRP A 113 17.70 -11.15 -0.60
CA TRP A 113 19.07 -10.62 -0.50
C TRP A 113 19.83 -10.59 -1.84
N ARG A 114 19.41 -11.40 -2.79
CA ARG A 114 20.06 -11.45 -4.10
C ARG A 114 19.65 -10.23 -4.93
N LYS A 115 20.64 -9.57 -5.56
CA LYS A 115 20.38 -8.56 -6.57
C LYS A 115 19.79 -9.27 -7.80
N ARG A 116 18.52 -9.08 -8.08
CA ARG A 116 17.93 -9.55 -9.33
C ARG A 116 18.25 -8.54 -10.44
N PRO A 117 18.58 -8.99 -11.66
CA PRO A 117 18.44 -8.13 -12.81
C PRO A 117 16.98 -7.67 -12.91
N LEU A 118 16.75 -6.46 -13.37
CA LEU A 118 15.40 -5.98 -13.69
C LEU A 118 14.67 -7.02 -14.54
N PRO A 119 13.34 -7.20 -14.35
CA PRO A 119 12.54 -8.00 -15.26
C PRO A 119 12.79 -7.51 -16.69
N ASP A 120 12.66 -8.44 -17.60
CA ASP A 120 13.13 -8.38 -18.98
C ASP A 120 13.20 -6.97 -19.58
N ARG A 121 14.35 -6.64 -20.19
CA ARG A 121 14.67 -5.32 -20.79
C ARG A 121 13.58 -4.79 -21.75
N ARG A 122 12.66 -5.66 -22.19
CA ARG A 122 11.59 -5.34 -23.12
C ARG A 122 10.45 -4.54 -22.47
N GLU A 123 10.20 -4.68 -21.17
CA GLU A 123 9.14 -3.96 -20.46
C GLU A 123 9.57 -2.58 -19.94
N ILE A 124 10.88 -2.35 -19.73
CA ILE A 124 11.42 -1.08 -19.25
C ILE A 124 12.31 -0.48 -20.35
N THR A 125 11.64 -0.03 -21.39
CA THR A 125 12.30 0.45 -22.62
C THR A 125 12.90 1.83 -22.47
N HIS A 126 12.39 2.67 -21.55
CA HIS A 126 12.82 4.06 -21.44
C HIS A 126 13.92 4.25 -20.38
N PRO A 127 15.10 4.85 -20.73
CA PRO A 127 16.21 5.02 -19.78
C PRO A 127 15.83 5.82 -18.51
N GLN A 128 14.91 6.76 -18.62
CA GLN A 128 14.44 7.59 -17.49
C GLN A 128 13.59 6.80 -16.47
N VAL A 129 12.93 5.72 -16.88
CA VAL A 129 12.10 4.88 -16.01
C VAL A 129 12.94 3.86 -15.24
N ARG A 130 14.13 3.52 -15.74
CA ARG A 130 15.00 2.51 -15.13
C ARG A 130 15.40 2.80 -13.67
N PRO A 131 15.78 4.03 -13.27
CA PRO A 131 16.08 4.34 -11.87
C PRO A 131 14.87 4.12 -10.95
N ALA A 132 13.67 4.53 -11.40
CA ALA A 132 12.43 4.32 -10.65
C ALA A 132 12.10 2.83 -10.48
N ALA A 133 12.23 2.03 -11.54
CA ALA A 133 12.03 0.59 -11.49
C ALA A 133 13.01 -0.12 -10.54
N LEU A 134 14.28 0.29 -10.53
CA LEU A 134 15.29 -0.20 -9.59
C LEU A 134 14.97 0.19 -8.14
N TYR A 135 14.46 1.40 -7.94
CA TYR A 135 14.03 1.85 -6.63
C TYR A 135 12.85 1.00 -6.11
N VAL A 136 11.82 0.81 -6.92
CA VAL A 136 10.65 -0.03 -6.58
C VAL A 136 11.09 -1.45 -6.24
N GLU A 137 11.95 -2.07 -7.05
CA GLU A 137 12.44 -3.43 -6.81
C GLU A 137 13.22 -3.55 -5.47
N ARG A 138 14.05 -2.56 -5.15
CA ARG A 138 14.80 -2.53 -3.87
C ARG A 138 13.87 -2.34 -2.67
N THR A 139 12.92 -1.40 -2.80
CA THR A 139 11.96 -1.08 -1.75
C THR A 139 11.03 -2.25 -1.47
N SER A 140 10.51 -2.90 -2.51
CA SER A 140 9.68 -4.11 -2.39
C SER A 140 10.38 -5.22 -1.61
N ARG A 141 11.67 -5.45 -1.84
CA ARG A 141 12.44 -6.46 -1.09
C ARG A 141 12.68 -6.06 0.36
N ARG A 142 12.94 -4.77 0.62
CA ARG A 142 13.06 -4.28 2.00
C ARG A 142 11.74 -4.46 2.74
N LEU A 143 10.64 -4.11 2.10
CA LEU A 143 9.30 -4.29 2.63
C LEU A 143 9.00 -5.78 2.91
N ALA A 144 9.27 -6.66 1.96
CA ALA A 144 9.07 -8.10 2.13
C ALA A 144 9.84 -8.66 3.35
N ARG A 145 11.10 -8.24 3.56
CA ARG A 145 11.87 -8.62 4.75
C ARG A 145 11.29 -8.01 6.03
N ALA A 146 10.90 -6.74 6.01
CA ALA A 146 10.32 -6.07 7.16
C ALA A 146 9.01 -6.76 7.60
N ILE A 147 8.15 -7.10 6.65
CA ILE A 147 6.93 -7.87 6.90
C ILE A 147 7.25 -9.24 7.48
N PHE A 148 8.22 -9.95 6.92
CA PHE A 148 8.63 -11.26 7.42
C PHE A 148 9.11 -11.20 8.88
N TYR A 149 9.94 -10.21 9.24
CA TYR A 149 10.37 -10.00 10.63
C TYR A 149 9.21 -9.59 11.55
N ALA A 150 8.30 -8.75 11.06
CA ALA A 150 7.12 -8.37 11.83
C ALA A 150 6.23 -9.59 12.12
N LEU A 151 5.98 -10.44 11.14
CA LEU A 151 5.23 -11.70 11.33
C LEU A 151 5.89 -12.64 12.32
N LEU A 152 7.22 -12.80 12.27
CA LEU A 152 7.96 -13.62 13.23
C LEU A 152 7.87 -13.05 14.65
N ARG A 153 7.94 -11.73 14.82
CA ARG A 153 7.93 -11.07 16.11
C ARG A 153 6.53 -11.03 16.75
N PHE A 154 5.52 -10.68 15.99
CA PHE A 154 4.16 -10.44 16.49
C PHE A 154 3.24 -11.67 16.36
N GLN A 155 3.58 -12.63 15.50
CA GLN A 155 2.83 -13.88 15.31
C GLN A 155 1.30 -13.65 15.22
N ALA A 156 0.52 -14.24 16.14
CA ALA A 156 -0.94 -14.11 16.16
C ALA A 156 -1.42 -12.69 16.49
N SER A 157 -0.67 -11.93 17.32
CA SER A 157 -1.02 -10.55 17.70
C SER A 157 -0.85 -9.54 16.56
N PHE A 158 -0.22 -9.92 15.45
CA PHE A 158 -0.09 -9.05 14.28
C PHE A 158 -1.44 -8.55 13.74
N LYS A 159 -2.51 -9.30 13.94
CA LYS A 159 -3.87 -8.90 13.54
C LYS A 159 -4.38 -7.67 14.27
N ASP A 160 -3.92 -7.47 15.51
CA ASP A 160 -4.38 -6.41 16.40
C ASP A 160 -3.49 -5.15 16.28
N GLU A 161 -2.34 -5.26 15.61
CA GLU A 161 -1.36 -4.20 15.42
C GLU A 161 -1.68 -3.31 14.21
N GLN A 162 -2.82 -2.61 14.25
CA GLN A 162 -3.28 -1.72 13.16
C GLN A 162 -2.27 -0.64 12.79
N ARG A 163 -1.55 -0.07 13.77
CA ARG A 163 -0.53 0.94 13.50
C ARG A 163 0.61 0.42 12.64
N LEU A 164 1.00 -0.83 12.85
CA LEU A 164 2.05 -1.48 12.06
C LEU A 164 1.55 -1.80 10.65
N GLN A 165 0.30 -2.25 10.52
CA GLN A 165 -0.34 -2.52 9.24
C GLN A 165 -0.42 -1.25 8.37
N ASN A 166 -0.82 -0.12 8.97
CA ASN A 166 -0.87 1.18 8.28
C ASN A 166 0.52 1.66 7.84
N LYS A 167 1.57 1.42 8.65
CA LYS A 167 2.95 1.74 8.25
C LYS A 167 3.48 0.86 7.11
N ILE A 168 3.08 -0.39 7.05
CA ILE A 168 3.48 -1.31 5.98
C ILE A 168 2.87 -0.86 4.65
N GLU A 169 1.63 -0.37 4.67
CA GLU A 169 0.95 0.11 3.47
C GLU A 169 1.54 1.43 2.94
N SER A 170 2.04 2.29 3.82
CA SER A 170 2.60 3.61 3.44
C SER A 170 4.01 3.56 2.83
N VAL A 171 4.63 2.38 2.71
CA VAL A 171 5.97 2.17 2.12
C VAL A 171 5.87 1.75 0.66
#